data_8b6f101769ddf0cb24e2e893848f2c79
#
_entry.id   8b6f101769ddf0cb24e2e893848f2c79
#
_cell.length_a   1.000
_cell.length_b   1.000
_cell.length_c   1.000
_cell.angle_alpha   90.00
_cell.angle_beta   90.00
_cell.angle_gamma   90.00
#
_symmetry.space_group_name_H-M   'P 1'
#
loop_
_entity.id
_entity.type
_entity.pdbx_description
1 polymer ?
#
loop_
_entity_poly.entity_id
_entity_poly.type
_entity_poly.pdbx_seq_one_letter_code
_entity_poly.pdbx_strand_id
1 'polypeptide(L)'
;MNYKKILLVVLVMMFAVVGAWASQNIPPIPRTLSNARFVYVAAYDGDQFDPSLSPDDRVAIARVQERVQKWGKLTIVYRPEDADIILLVQSRPSEDVLALYDAHGSWSTYLWRVMSRGGFQQGEVPLVSQFEKAWDKITN
;
A
#
# COMPACT_ATOMS: atom_id res chain seq x y z
N MET A 1 -42.99 1.19 -31.01
CA MET A 1 -41.72 0.88 -30.33
C MET A 1 -41.99 0.77 -28.83
N ASN A 2 -41.75 -0.38 -28.26
CA ASN A 2 -42.11 -0.65 -26.86
C ASN A 2 -41.09 0.03 -25.93
N TYR A 3 -41.48 1.13 -25.25
CA TYR A 3 -40.66 1.84 -24.28
C TYR A 3 -40.11 0.93 -23.16
N LYS A 4 -40.75 -0.19 -22.86
CA LYS A 4 -40.25 -1.22 -21.93
C LYS A 4 -38.95 -1.86 -22.41
N LYS A 5 -38.75 -2.03 -23.74
CA LYS A 5 -37.51 -2.55 -24.32
C LYS A 5 -36.39 -1.50 -24.29
N ILE A 6 -36.75 -0.22 -24.48
CA ILE A 6 -35.81 0.90 -24.41
C ILE A 6 -35.35 1.09 -22.96
N LEU A 7 -36.26 1.00 -21.99
CA LEU A 7 -35.94 1.10 -20.55
C LEU A 7 -34.98 -0.02 -20.12
N LEU A 8 -35.19 -1.25 -20.61
CA LEU A 8 -34.33 -2.39 -20.30
C LEU A 8 -32.92 -2.20 -20.87
N VAL A 9 -32.78 -1.71 -22.09
CA VAL A 9 -31.50 -1.44 -22.74
C VAL A 9 -30.73 -0.34 -22.00
N VAL A 10 -31.43 0.73 -21.58
CA VAL A 10 -30.81 1.84 -20.81
C VAL A 10 -30.39 1.35 -19.44
N LEU A 11 -31.17 0.48 -18.77
CA LEU A 11 -30.81 -0.10 -17.49
C LEU A 11 -29.57 -1.02 -17.60
N VAL A 12 -29.48 -1.84 -18.65
CA VAL A 12 -28.32 -2.71 -18.92
C VAL A 12 -27.08 -1.88 -19.24
N MET A 13 -27.22 -0.78 -19.97
CA MET A 13 -26.08 0.14 -20.24
C MET A 13 -25.60 0.86 -18.95
N MET A 14 -26.51 1.23 -18.02
CA MET A 14 -26.10 1.81 -16.75
C MET A 14 -25.30 0.83 -15.88
N PHE A 15 -25.62 -0.46 -15.90
CA PHE A 15 -24.85 -1.46 -15.15
C PHE A 15 -23.49 -1.76 -15.77
N ALA A 16 -23.32 -1.60 -17.08
CA ALA A 16 -22.04 -1.79 -17.76
C ALA A 16 -21.01 -0.68 -17.45
N VAL A 17 -21.46 0.53 -17.10
CA VAL A 17 -20.58 1.68 -16.77
C VAL A 17 -20.02 1.58 -15.34
N VAL A 18 -20.69 0.89 -14.42
CA VAL A 18 -20.24 0.76 -13.03
C VAL A 18 -19.05 -0.20 -12.87
N GLY A 19 -18.84 -1.10 -13.84
CA GLY A 19 -17.72 -2.07 -13.82
C GLY A 19 -16.36 -1.54 -14.26
N ALA A 20 -16.28 -0.30 -14.81
CA ALA A 20 -15.05 0.24 -15.39
C ALA A 20 -14.17 1.06 -14.41
N TRP A 21 -14.57 1.17 -13.15
CA TRP A 21 -13.95 2.10 -12.19
C TRP A 21 -12.88 1.51 -11.27
N ALA A 22 -12.46 0.25 -11.43
CA ALA A 22 -11.65 -0.42 -10.43
C ALA A 22 -10.44 -1.20 -10.96
N SER A 23 -9.83 -0.80 -12.05
CA SER A 23 -8.50 -1.30 -12.38
C SER A 23 -7.45 -0.29 -11.95
N GLN A 24 -7.23 -0.15 -10.64
CA GLN A 24 -6.00 0.47 -10.17
C GLN A 24 -4.85 -0.41 -10.63
N ASN A 25 -4.05 0.13 -11.55
CA ASN A 25 -2.89 -0.57 -12.07
C ASN A 25 -1.81 -0.59 -10.97
N ILE A 26 -1.87 -1.60 -10.10
CA ILE A 26 -0.90 -1.77 -9.01
C ILE A 26 0.41 -2.23 -9.67
N PRO A 27 1.52 -1.50 -9.50
CA PRO A 27 2.79 -1.90 -10.07
C PRO A 27 3.26 -3.25 -9.50
N PRO A 28 4.01 -4.05 -10.25
CA PRO A 28 4.54 -5.32 -9.75
C PRO A 28 5.70 -5.10 -8.78
N ILE A 29 5.79 -5.94 -7.75
CA ILE A 29 6.96 -6.03 -6.87
C ILE A 29 7.98 -6.99 -7.52
N PRO A 30 9.30 -6.69 -7.47
CA PRO A 30 10.32 -7.59 -7.97
C PRO A 30 10.29 -8.95 -7.29
N ARG A 31 10.33 -10.03 -8.06
CA ARG A 31 10.32 -11.42 -7.55
C ARG A 31 11.53 -11.77 -6.69
N THR A 32 12.62 -11.02 -6.80
CA THR A 32 13.80 -11.17 -5.96
C THR A 32 13.51 -11.00 -4.46
N LEU A 33 12.41 -10.33 -4.12
CA LEU A 33 11.98 -10.10 -2.74
C LEU A 33 11.05 -11.22 -2.20
N SER A 34 10.73 -12.24 -2.98
CA SER A 34 9.77 -13.29 -2.58
C SER A 34 10.17 -14.07 -1.32
N ASN A 35 11.44 -14.10 -0.96
CA ASN A 35 11.97 -14.76 0.24
C ASN A 35 12.06 -13.83 1.46
N ALA A 36 11.75 -12.56 1.33
CA ALA A 36 11.79 -11.61 2.45
C ALA A 36 10.74 -11.99 3.51
N ARG A 37 11.12 -11.88 4.78
CA ARG A 37 10.29 -12.23 5.94
C ARG A 37 10.15 -11.08 6.94
N PHE A 38 11.16 -10.22 7.04
CA PHE A 38 11.24 -9.16 8.02
C PHE A 38 11.10 -7.80 7.35
N VAL A 39 10.21 -6.97 7.90
CA VAL A 39 9.93 -5.65 7.39
C VAL A 39 10.11 -4.58 8.48
N TYR A 40 10.86 -3.55 8.15
CA TYR A 40 10.98 -2.33 8.92
C TYR A 40 10.09 -1.24 8.32
N VAL A 41 9.32 -0.56 9.14
CA VAL A 41 8.43 0.53 8.71
C VAL A 41 8.89 1.84 9.31
N ALA A 42 9.15 2.84 8.48
CA ALA A 42 9.54 4.18 8.88
C ALA A 42 8.91 5.22 7.96
N ALA A 43 9.06 6.50 8.32
CA ALA A 43 8.77 7.61 7.41
C ALA A 43 10.04 8.06 6.69
N TYR A 44 9.88 8.84 5.61
CA TYR A 44 11.03 9.43 4.92
C TYR A 44 11.88 10.33 5.83
N ASP A 45 11.25 10.98 6.80
CA ASP A 45 11.88 11.96 7.70
C ASP A 45 12.34 11.35 9.04
N GLY A 46 12.13 10.07 9.27
CA GLY A 46 12.53 9.40 10.50
C GLY A 46 11.65 8.19 10.86
N ASP A 47 11.97 7.55 11.97
CA ASP A 47 11.19 6.43 12.48
C ASP A 47 10.26 6.82 13.64
N GLN A 48 9.54 5.85 14.16
CA GLN A 48 8.60 6.05 15.25
C GLN A 48 9.25 6.55 16.56
N PHE A 49 10.55 6.38 16.72
CA PHE A 49 11.30 6.79 17.90
C PHE A 49 11.88 8.20 17.77
N ASP A 50 11.84 8.80 16.57
CA ASP A 50 12.31 10.15 16.34
C ASP A 50 11.31 11.16 16.93
N PRO A 51 11.69 11.95 17.95
CA PRO A 51 10.79 12.92 18.57
C PRO A 51 10.39 14.06 17.62
N SER A 52 11.15 14.32 16.58
CA SER A 52 10.87 15.37 15.58
C SER A 52 9.91 14.91 14.47
N LEU A 53 9.58 13.62 14.43
CA LEU A 53 8.66 13.08 13.42
C LEU A 53 7.27 13.73 13.52
N SER A 54 6.69 14.08 12.37
CA SER A 54 5.35 14.65 12.33
C SER A 54 4.30 13.70 12.93
N PRO A 55 3.24 14.23 13.59
CA PRO A 55 2.17 13.37 14.12
C PRO A 55 1.50 12.51 13.03
N ASP A 56 1.31 13.04 11.84
CA ASP A 56 0.66 12.32 10.72
C ASP A 56 1.52 11.14 10.24
N ASP A 57 2.82 11.32 10.11
CA ASP A 57 3.74 10.23 9.74
C ASP A 57 3.83 9.17 10.84
N ARG A 58 3.81 9.58 12.11
CA ARG A 58 3.79 8.67 13.25
C ARG A 58 2.53 7.79 13.25
N VAL A 59 1.38 8.37 12.98
CA VAL A 59 0.12 7.64 12.86
C VAL A 59 0.14 6.71 11.64
N ALA A 60 0.68 7.16 10.51
CA ALA A 60 0.82 6.34 9.32
C ALA A 60 1.71 5.11 9.56
N ILE A 61 2.86 5.26 10.22
CA ILE A 61 3.72 4.14 10.61
C ILE A 61 2.93 3.13 11.46
N ALA A 62 2.22 3.58 12.48
CA ALA A 62 1.46 2.70 13.37
C ALA A 62 0.37 1.93 12.63
N ARG A 63 -0.35 2.58 11.72
CA ARG A 63 -1.40 1.93 10.90
C ARG A 63 -0.84 0.89 9.94
N VAL A 64 0.28 1.19 9.30
CA VAL A 64 0.96 0.23 8.41
C VAL A 64 1.45 -0.97 9.20
N GLN A 65 2.10 -0.75 10.35
CA GLN A 65 2.57 -1.83 11.22
C GLN A 65 1.42 -2.73 11.68
N GLU A 66 0.33 -2.15 12.17
CA GLU A 66 -0.84 -2.90 12.61
C GLU A 66 -1.44 -3.74 11.49
N ARG A 67 -1.58 -3.16 10.30
CA ARG A 67 -2.15 -3.88 9.14
C ARG A 67 -1.25 -5.03 8.68
N VAL A 68 0.05 -4.81 8.60
CA VAL A 68 1.03 -5.84 8.23
C VAL A 68 1.03 -6.98 9.26
N GLN A 69 0.95 -6.67 10.56
CA GLN A 69 0.85 -7.68 11.62
C GLN A 69 -0.42 -8.52 11.48
N LYS A 70 -1.57 -7.91 11.20
CA LYS A 70 -2.83 -8.63 10.98
C LYS A 70 -2.79 -9.53 9.73
N TRP A 71 -2.12 -9.07 8.68
CA TRP A 71 -1.94 -9.85 7.47
C TRP A 71 -1.08 -11.09 7.69
N GLY A 72 -0.05 -11.00 8.53
CA GLY A 72 0.72 -12.14 9.07
C GLY A 72 1.72 -12.78 8.13
N LYS A 73 1.93 -12.26 6.91
CA LYS A 73 2.91 -12.80 5.95
C LYS A 73 4.32 -12.26 6.14
N LEU A 74 4.45 -11.12 6.80
CA LEU A 74 5.72 -10.48 7.14
C LEU A 74 5.77 -10.20 8.65
N THR A 75 6.97 -10.24 9.21
CA THR A 75 7.22 -9.93 10.62
C THR A 75 7.78 -8.52 10.73
N ILE A 76 7.14 -7.68 11.55
CA ILE A 76 7.63 -6.33 11.86
C ILE A 76 8.90 -6.42 12.70
N VAL A 77 9.93 -5.69 12.30
CA VAL A 77 11.13 -5.43 13.09
C VAL A 77 11.29 -3.94 13.30
N TYR A 78 12.02 -3.55 14.34
CA TYR A 78 12.11 -2.16 14.79
C TYR A 78 13.48 -1.52 14.55
N ARG A 79 14.37 -2.25 13.87
CA ARG A 79 15.67 -1.76 13.43
C ARG A 79 15.87 -2.13 11.97
N PRO A 80 16.39 -1.21 11.14
CA PRO A 80 16.57 -1.49 9.72
C PRO A 80 17.59 -2.62 9.46
N GLU A 81 18.56 -2.83 10.36
CA GLU A 81 19.55 -3.89 10.24
C GLU A 81 18.96 -5.30 10.35
N ASP A 82 17.80 -5.41 11.00
CA ASP A 82 17.11 -6.70 11.19
C ASP A 82 16.11 -6.99 10.05
N ALA A 83 15.93 -6.07 9.11
CA ALA A 83 14.94 -6.18 8.06
C ALA A 83 15.51 -6.76 6.75
N ASP A 84 14.65 -7.42 6.00
CA ASP A 84 14.89 -7.81 4.61
C ASP A 84 14.40 -6.72 3.64
N ILE A 85 13.28 -6.08 4.00
CA ILE A 85 12.66 -5.00 3.23
C ILE A 85 12.27 -3.85 4.14
N ILE A 86 12.15 -2.68 3.54
CA ILE A 86 11.73 -1.45 4.21
C ILE A 86 10.51 -0.89 3.52
N LEU A 87 9.48 -0.57 4.29
CA LEU A 87 8.33 0.22 3.86
C LEU A 87 8.48 1.64 4.41
N LEU A 88 8.61 2.61 3.51
CA LEU A 88 8.62 4.03 3.88
C LEU A 88 7.25 4.64 3.61
N VAL A 89 6.75 5.35 4.61
CA VAL A 89 5.49 6.09 4.55
C VAL A 89 5.75 7.58 4.43
N GLN A 90 4.83 8.29 3.78
CA GLN A 90 4.74 9.73 3.82
C GLN A 90 3.27 10.09 3.84
N SER A 91 2.83 10.78 4.89
CA SER A 91 1.47 11.26 5.03
C SER A 91 1.44 12.78 4.85
N ARG A 92 0.74 13.25 3.82
CA ARG A 92 0.58 14.66 3.50
C ARG A 92 -0.89 14.99 3.29
N PRO A 93 -1.32 16.24 3.49
CA PRO A 93 -2.72 16.63 3.28
C PRO A 93 -3.26 16.33 1.88
N SER A 94 -2.39 16.38 0.86
CA SER A 94 -2.78 16.15 -0.53
C SER A 94 -2.71 14.70 -0.95
N GLU A 95 -1.80 13.90 -0.37
CA GLU A 95 -1.50 12.56 -0.85
C GLU A 95 -0.66 11.78 0.15
N ASP A 96 -1.01 10.51 0.32
CA ASP A 96 -0.22 9.54 1.07
C ASP A 96 0.62 8.70 0.12
N VAL A 97 1.81 8.32 0.56
CA VAL A 97 2.78 7.51 -0.21
C VAL A 97 3.24 6.32 0.61
N LEU A 98 3.27 5.15 -0.01
CA LEU A 98 3.91 3.94 0.51
C LEU A 98 4.93 3.45 -0.51
N ALA A 99 6.19 3.32 -0.11
CA ALA A 99 7.27 2.85 -0.96
C ALA A 99 8.04 1.69 -0.34
N LEU A 100 8.48 0.76 -1.17
CA LEU A 100 9.21 -0.45 -0.79
C LEU A 100 10.67 -0.32 -1.24
N TYR A 101 11.57 -0.65 -0.33
CA TYR A 101 13.02 -0.69 -0.56
C TYR A 101 13.58 -2.04 -0.15
N ASP A 102 14.68 -2.44 -0.77
CA ASP A 102 15.52 -3.53 -0.30
C ASP A 102 16.34 -3.03 0.90
N ALA A 103 16.25 -3.71 2.05
CA ALA A 103 16.99 -3.32 3.25
C ALA A 103 18.51 -3.48 3.09
N HIS A 104 18.94 -4.39 2.22
CA HIS A 104 20.35 -4.70 1.94
C HIS A 104 20.92 -3.92 0.77
N GLY A 105 20.08 -3.17 0.07
CA GLY A 105 20.45 -2.37 -1.10
C GLY A 105 20.59 -0.88 -0.81
N SER A 106 20.57 -0.09 -1.89
CA SER A 106 20.58 1.37 -1.78
C SER A 106 19.17 1.89 -1.47
N TRP A 107 19.08 2.77 -0.49
CA TRP A 107 17.82 3.47 -0.16
C TRP A 107 17.57 4.70 -1.04
N SER A 108 18.40 4.92 -2.04
CA SER A 108 18.23 6.04 -2.97
C SER A 108 17.15 5.77 -4.03
N THR A 109 16.81 4.50 -4.27
CA THR A 109 15.83 4.10 -5.28
C THR A 109 14.84 3.10 -4.71
N TYR A 110 13.56 3.45 -4.76
CA TYR A 110 12.50 2.51 -4.39
C TYR A 110 12.34 1.39 -5.44
N LEU A 111 11.95 0.22 -4.99
CA LEU A 111 11.63 -0.93 -5.85
C LEU A 111 10.16 -0.97 -6.24
N TRP A 112 9.31 -0.38 -5.42
CA TRP A 112 7.86 -0.31 -5.63
C TRP A 112 7.30 0.90 -4.89
N ARG A 113 6.25 1.52 -5.43
CA ARG A 113 5.64 2.71 -4.83
C ARG A 113 4.20 2.86 -5.26
N VAL A 114 3.35 3.23 -4.32
CA VAL A 114 1.94 3.60 -4.57
C VAL A 114 1.60 4.87 -3.81
N MET A 115 0.62 5.59 -4.34
CA MET A 115 0.16 6.87 -3.80
C MET A 115 -1.35 6.96 -3.91
N SER A 116 -2.00 7.52 -2.91
CA SER A 116 -3.41 7.89 -2.98
C SER A 116 -3.79 8.87 -1.89
N ARG A 117 -4.91 9.58 -2.08
CA ARG A 117 -5.54 10.33 -0.99
C ARG A 117 -6.13 9.36 0.02
N GLY A 118 -5.93 9.64 1.32
CA GLY A 118 -6.45 8.80 2.39
C GLY A 118 -5.88 7.39 2.40
N GLY A 119 -4.66 7.19 1.88
CA GLY A 119 -4.02 5.89 1.74
C GLY A 119 -3.72 5.16 3.06
N PHE A 120 -3.68 5.90 4.17
CA PHE A 120 -3.48 5.37 5.51
C PHE A 120 -4.72 5.54 6.40
N GLN A 121 -5.90 5.50 5.83
CA GLN A 121 -7.14 5.55 6.60
C GLN A 121 -7.23 4.39 7.58
N GLN A 122 -7.76 4.68 8.78
CA GLN A 122 -7.95 3.67 9.80
C GLN A 122 -8.86 2.54 9.33
N GLY A 123 -8.48 1.31 9.64
CA GLY A 123 -9.20 0.08 9.30
C GLY A 123 -8.66 -0.57 8.04
N GLU A 124 -8.95 -0.04 6.87
CA GLU A 124 -8.58 -0.68 5.60
C GLU A 124 -7.14 -0.44 5.19
N VAL A 125 -6.56 0.72 5.49
CA VAL A 125 -5.22 1.15 5.07
C VAL A 125 -4.99 0.86 3.58
N PRO A 126 -5.63 1.60 2.65
CA PRO A 126 -5.70 1.24 1.23
C PRO A 126 -4.36 0.99 0.55
N LEU A 127 -3.30 1.76 0.90
CA LEU A 127 -1.98 1.56 0.31
C LEU A 127 -1.33 0.23 0.76
N VAL A 128 -1.59 -0.23 1.99
CA VAL A 128 -1.13 -1.55 2.44
C VAL A 128 -1.90 -2.65 1.74
N SER A 129 -3.20 -2.47 1.51
CA SER A 129 -4.00 -3.44 0.72
C SER A 129 -3.45 -3.61 -0.70
N GLN A 130 -2.99 -2.54 -1.33
CA GLN A 130 -2.31 -2.61 -2.63
C GLN A 130 -0.96 -3.36 -2.53
N PHE A 131 -0.19 -3.10 -1.49
CA PHE A 131 1.05 -3.82 -1.21
C PHE A 131 0.81 -5.32 -1.02
N GLU A 132 -0.18 -5.72 -0.22
CA GLU A 132 -0.56 -7.11 0.00
C GLU A 132 -0.90 -7.82 -1.31
N LYS A 133 -1.69 -7.21 -2.18
CA LYS A 133 -2.06 -7.76 -3.49
C LYS A 133 -0.85 -7.94 -4.42
N ALA A 134 0.05 -6.96 -4.45
CA ALA A 134 1.28 -7.05 -5.23
C ALA A 134 2.22 -8.12 -4.68
N TRP A 135 2.33 -8.25 -3.36
CA TRP A 135 3.12 -9.26 -2.67
C TRP A 135 2.63 -10.68 -2.97
N ASP A 136 1.33 -10.91 -2.92
CA ASP A 136 0.74 -12.21 -3.22
C ASP A 136 1.08 -12.72 -4.61
N LYS A 137 1.26 -11.83 -5.58
CA LYS A 137 1.65 -12.20 -6.95
C LYS A 137 3.09 -12.72 -7.08
N ILE A 138 3.96 -12.42 -6.15
CA ILE A 138 5.36 -12.90 -6.19
C ILE A 138 5.61 -14.10 -5.27
N THR A 139 4.68 -14.41 -4.37
CA THR A 139 4.81 -15.48 -3.38
C THR A 139 3.92 -16.70 -3.63
N ASN A 140 3.00 -16.62 -4.59
CA ASN A 140 2.11 -17.71 -5.01
C ASN A 140 2.57 -18.39 -6.29
#